data_9311696532ad7772a4d8225f893acb5f
#
_entry.id   9311696532ad7772a4d8225f893acb5f
#
_cell.length_a   1.000
_cell.length_b   1.000
_cell.length_c   1.000
_cell.angle_alpha   90.00
_cell.angle_beta   90.00
_cell.angle_gamma   90.00
#
_symmetry.space_group_name_H-M   'P 1'
#
loop_
_entity.id
_entity.type
_entity.pdbx_description
1 polymer ?
#
loop_
_entity_poly.entity_id
_entity_poly.type
_entity_poly.pdbx_seq_one_letter_code
_entity_poly.pdbx_strand_id
1 'polypeptide(L)'
;WSDWLHRALIFLVISCPCALVISVPLSFFGGIGGASKCGILVKGGNYLEALAKADTVVFDKTGTLTKGTFAVSAVHPEAGFEADQVLEYAALAEQYSTHPIAVSLREACKSGMDRSRVSNVEEIAGHGIMAEVDGKRVGVGNSRLMERQSVNWLPCELPGTIVHVTIDGFYAGHIVIADQPKPDAKEAIVQLKAMGVKKTVCLLYTSTSPRDI
;
A
#
# COMPACT_ATOMS: atom_id res chain seq x y z
N TRP A 1 -69.73 29.74 -1.42
CA TRP A 1 -68.43 29.65 -2.14
C TRP A 1 -67.26 29.43 -1.18
N SER A 2 -67.20 30.12 -0.02
CA SER A 2 -66.11 30.00 0.95
C SER A 2 -65.98 28.57 1.50
N ASP A 3 -67.09 27.92 1.83
CA ASP A 3 -67.09 26.55 2.36
C ASP A 3 -66.59 25.50 1.35
N TRP A 4 -66.95 25.66 0.10
CA TRP A 4 -66.45 24.79 -0.95
C TRP A 4 -64.98 25.01 -1.24
N LEU A 5 -64.53 26.25 -1.23
CA LEU A 5 -63.11 26.58 -1.37
C LEU A 5 -62.32 26.03 -0.19
N HIS A 6 -62.83 26.18 1.04
CA HIS A 6 -62.21 25.66 2.24
C HIS A 6 -62.05 24.11 2.20
N ARG A 7 -63.10 23.40 1.81
CA ARG A 7 -63.09 21.94 1.64
C ARG A 7 -62.10 21.51 0.57
N ALA A 8 -62.05 22.21 -0.56
CA ALA A 8 -61.12 21.92 -1.63
C ALA A 8 -59.66 22.12 -1.18
N LEU A 9 -59.34 23.17 -0.44
CA LEU A 9 -58.03 23.42 0.12
C LEU A 9 -57.62 22.37 1.16
N ILE A 10 -58.54 21.97 2.04
CA ILE A 10 -58.29 20.88 3.00
C ILE A 10 -58.01 19.58 2.26
N PHE A 11 -58.80 19.26 1.23
CA PHE A 11 -58.58 18.04 0.43
C PHE A 11 -57.20 18.06 -0.25
N LEU A 12 -56.79 19.17 -0.82
CA LEU A 12 -55.43 19.35 -1.42
C LEU A 12 -54.32 19.16 -0.40
N VAL A 13 -54.44 19.72 0.81
CA VAL A 13 -53.47 19.60 1.87
C VAL A 13 -53.36 18.16 2.40
N ILE A 14 -54.54 17.48 2.60
CA ILE A 14 -54.56 16.10 3.07
C ILE A 14 -54.02 15.14 2.01
N SER A 15 -54.26 15.44 0.71
CA SER A 15 -53.78 14.63 -0.42
C SER A 15 -52.30 14.86 -0.72
N CYS A 16 -51.70 15.87 -0.12
CA CYS A 16 -50.27 16.14 -0.33
C CYS A 16 -49.42 15.21 0.56
N PRO A 17 -48.57 14.35 0.00
CA PRO A 17 -47.67 13.51 0.77
C PRO A 17 -46.46 14.34 1.32
N CYS A 18 -46.79 15.50 1.97
CA CYS A 18 -45.76 16.48 2.39
C CYS A 18 -44.68 15.87 3.30
N ALA A 19 -45.07 14.94 4.17
CA ALA A 19 -44.13 14.22 5.02
C ALA A 19 -43.11 13.44 4.18
N LEU A 20 -43.55 12.80 3.10
CA LEU A 20 -42.70 12.02 2.20
C LEU A 20 -41.83 12.94 1.32
N VAL A 21 -42.43 13.98 0.75
CA VAL A 21 -41.79 14.89 -0.22
C VAL A 21 -40.72 15.78 0.46
N ILE A 22 -40.87 16.09 1.74
CA ILE A 22 -39.90 16.92 2.49
C ILE A 22 -38.94 16.06 3.27
N SER A 23 -39.38 15.01 3.99
CA SER A 23 -38.56 14.25 4.90
C SER A 23 -37.48 13.44 4.18
N VAL A 24 -37.82 12.85 3.01
CA VAL A 24 -36.84 12.05 2.26
C VAL A 24 -35.65 12.90 1.76
N PRO A 25 -35.87 14.01 1.01
CA PRO A 25 -34.77 14.88 0.63
C PRO A 25 -33.97 15.42 1.83
N LEU A 26 -34.65 15.82 2.92
CA LEU A 26 -33.99 16.35 4.11
C LEU A 26 -33.07 15.29 4.75
N SER A 27 -33.46 14.03 4.78
CA SER A 27 -32.65 12.92 5.28
C SER A 27 -31.37 12.74 4.43
N PHE A 28 -31.51 12.81 3.10
CA PHE A 28 -30.34 12.76 2.20
C PHE A 28 -29.41 13.97 2.39
N PHE A 29 -29.95 15.17 2.53
CA PHE A 29 -29.13 16.37 2.82
C PHE A 29 -28.44 16.24 4.16
N GLY A 30 -29.12 15.73 5.18
CA GLY A 30 -28.52 15.46 6.50
C GLY A 30 -27.38 14.43 6.40
N GLY A 31 -27.57 13.35 5.64
CA GLY A 31 -26.56 12.33 5.40
C GLY A 31 -25.34 12.86 4.63
N ILE A 32 -25.57 13.62 3.55
CA ILE A 32 -24.51 14.25 2.77
C ILE A 32 -23.72 15.26 3.61
N GLY A 33 -24.45 16.09 4.39
CA GLY A 33 -23.82 17.07 5.29
C GLY A 33 -22.98 16.41 6.40
N GLY A 34 -23.46 15.29 6.95
CA GLY A 34 -22.73 14.47 7.91
C GLY A 34 -21.46 13.87 7.30
N ALA A 35 -21.55 13.29 6.12
CA ALA A 35 -20.40 12.75 5.39
C ALA A 35 -19.36 13.85 5.09
N SER A 36 -19.80 15.03 4.65
CA SER A 36 -18.94 16.17 4.37
C SER A 36 -18.16 16.63 5.60
N LYS A 37 -18.76 16.63 6.80
CA LYS A 37 -18.06 16.95 8.06
C LYS A 37 -16.94 15.95 8.38
N CYS A 38 -17.06 14.71 7.89
CA CYS A 38 -16.02 13.68 8.02
C CYS A 38 -15.02 13.71 6.85
N GLY A 39 -15.03 14.74 5.99
CA GLY A 39 -14.14 14.84 4.83
C GLY A 39 -14.55 13.94 3.65
N ILE A 40 -15.76 13.38 3.66
CA ILE A 40 -16.25 12.47 2.62
C ILE A 40 -17.16 13.26 1.66
N LEU A 41 -16.76 13.34 0.38
CA LEU A 41 -17.55 13.98 -0.66
C LEU A 41 -18.53 12.98 -1.28
N VAL A 42 -19.83 13.20 -1.04
CA VAL A 42 -20.91 12.42 -1.66
C VAL A 42 -21.56 13.23 -2.77
N LYS A 43 -21.55 12.73 -4.00
CA LYS A 43 -22.04 13.46 -5.19
C LYS A 43 -23.55 13.47 -5.39
N GLY A 44 -24.33 12.87 -4.46
CA GLY A 44 -25.79 12.85 -4.50
C GLY A 44 -26.39 11.75 -3.63
N GLY A 45 -27.70 11.86 -3.33
CA GLY A 45 -28.42 10.92 -2.46
C GLY A 45 -28.44 9.48 -2.99
N ASN A 46 -28.48 9.33 -4.32
CA ASN A 46 -28.43 8.03 -4.99
C ASN A 46 -27.14 7.25 -4.66
N TYR A 47 -26.02 7.94 -4.45
CA TYR A 47 -24.76 7.29 -4.06
C TYR A 47 -24.77 6.82 -2.61
N LEU A 48 -25.44 7.56 -1.70
CA LEU A 48 -25.65 7.09 -0.33
C LEU A 48 -26.51 5.81 -0.31
N GLU A 49 -27.57 5.79 -1.10
CA GLU A 49 -28.44 4.60 -1.21
C GLU A 49 -27.70 3.40 -1.82
N ALA A 50 -26.90 3.62 -2.86
CA ALA A 50 -26.07 2.58 -3.47
C ALA A 50 -25.03 2.04 -2.48
N LEU A 51 -24.37 2.92 -1.71
CA LEU A 51 -23.41 2.53 -0.70
C LEU A 51 -24.05 1.70 0.42
N ALA A 52 -25.26 2.09 0.86
CA ALA A 52 -26.02 1.33 1.88
C ALA A 52 -26.39 -0.09 1.44
N LYS A 53 -26.46 -0.35 0.13
CA LYS A 53 -26.77 -1.66 -0.48
C LYS A 53 -25.52 -2.43 -0.89
N ALA A 54 -24.32 -1.82 -0.73
CA ALA A 54 -23.08 -2.46 -1.15
C ALA A 54 -22.77 -3.67 -0.27
N ASP A 55 -22.62 -4.83 -0.89
CA ASP A 55 -22.24 -6.08 -0.23
C ASP A 55 -20.80 -6.51 -0.54
N THR A 56 -20.17 -5.84 -1.47
CA THR A 56 -18.80 -6.12 -1.91
C THR A 56 -18.00 -4.81 -1.97
N VAL A 57 -16.82 -4.81 -1.35
CA VAL A 57 -15.90 -3.68 -1.38
C VAL A 57 -14.58 -4.13 -2.01
N VAL A 58 -14.13 -3.39 -3.00
CA VAL A 58 -12.88 -3.63 -3.71
C VAL A 58 -11.89 -2.53 -3.35
N PHE A 59 -10.75 -2.92 -2.78
CA PHE A 59 -9.68 -2.01 -2.40
C PHE A 59 -8.54 -2.06 -3.39
N ASP A 60 -7.99 -0.90 -3.70
CA ASP A 60 -6.62 -0.83 -4.18
C ASP A 60 -5.67 -1.14 -3.00
N LYS A 61 -4.57 -1.84 -3.27
CA LYS A 61 -3.59 -2.19 -2.24
C LYS A 61 -2.75 -0.98 -1.86
N THR A 62 -2.04 -0.41 -2.85
CA THR A 62 -0.96 0.56 -2.61
C THR A 62 -1.52 1.95 -2.31
N GLY A 63 -1.12 2.52 -1.16
CA GLY A 63 -1.60 3.83 -0.71
C GLY A 63 -3.00 3.81 -0.06
N THR A 64 -3.80 2.74 -0.25
CA THR A 64 -5.13 2.58 0.34
C THR A 64 -5.09 1.70 1.58
N LEU A 65 -4.80 0.41 1.44
CA LEU A 65 -4.61 -0.51 2.56
C LEU A 65 -3.19 -0.46 3.13
N THR A 66 -2.25 -0.01 2.33
CA THR A 66 -0.85 0.17 2.69
C THR A 66 -0.49 1.66 2.70
N LYS A 67 0.66 1.98 3.28
CA LYS A 67 1.17 3.36 3.36
C LYS A 67 1.71 3.89 2.03
N GLY A 68 1.96 3.00 1.06
CA GLY A 68 2.70 3.33 -0.16
C GLY A 68 4.20 3.56 0.10
N THR A 69 4.68 3.17 1.28
CA THR A 69 6.09 3.25 1.66
C THR A 69 6.66 1.85 1.76
N PHE A 70 7.76 1.63 1.06
CA PHE A 70 8.50 0.39 1.14
C PHE A 70 9.30 0.34 2.44
N ALA A 71 9.35 -0.82 3.07
CA ALA A 71 10.20 -1.05 4.23
C ALA A 71 10.71 -2.49 4.25
N VAL A 72 11.84 -2.70 4.91
CA VAL A 72 12.37 -4.03 5.16
C VAL A 72 11.39 -4.79 6.05
N SER A 73 10.84 -5.89 5.54
CA SER A 73 9.90 -6.75 6.26
C SER A 73 10.57 -7.96 6.87
N ALA A 74 11.63 -8.48 6.25
CA ALA A 74 12.41 -9.60 6.76
C ALA A 74 13.84 -9.56 6.19
N VAL A 75 14.79 -10.10 6.96
CA VAL A 75 16.17 -10.36 6.53
C VAL A 75 16.42 -11.84 6.77
N HIS A 76 16.83 -12.55 5.74
CA HIS A 76 17.13 -13.98 5.78
C HIS A 76 18.62 -14.17 5.48
N PRO A 77 19.47 -14.21 6.50
CA PRO A 77 20.89 -14.46 6.32
C PRO A 77 21.14 -15.92 5.96
N GLU A 78 22.18 -16.17 5.18
CA GLU A 78 22.71 -17.52 4.92
C GLU A 78 23.68 -17.94 6.03
N ALA A 79 23.96 -19.23 6.11
CA ALA A 79 24.85 -19.78 7.12
C ALA A 79 26.21 -19.07 7.14
N GLY A 80 26.60 -18.58 8.31
CA GLY A 80 27.85 -17.81 8.49
C GLY A 80 27.70 -16.30 8.45
N PHE A 81 26.49 -15.77 8.23
CA PHE A 81 26.20 -14.33 8.26
C PHE A 81 25.12 -14.01 9.30
N GLU A 82 25.20 -12.82 9.88
CA GLU A 82 24.19 -12.28 10.80
C GLU A 82 23.22 -11.37 10.05
N ALA A 83 21.94 -11.35 10.44
CA ALA A 83 20.91 -10.55 9.78
C ALA A 83 21.26 -9.04 9.79
N ASP A 84 21.73 -8.53 10.92
CA ASP A 84 22.12 -7.13 11.04
C ASP A 84 23.34 -6.81 10.14
N GLN A 85 24.26 -7.74 9.97
CA GLN A 85 25.40 -7.60 9.08
C GLN A 85 24.97 -7.54 7.62
N VAL A 86 24.09 -8.46 7.18
CA VAL A 86 23.58 -8.47 5.80
C VAL A 86 22.86 -7.17 5.48
N LEU A 87 22.03 -6.67 6.42
CA LEU A 87 21.33 -5.40 6.26
C LEU A 87 22.28 -4.21 6.23
N GLU A 88 23.29 -4.17 7.10
CA GLU A 88 24.27 -3.10 7.15
C GLU A 88 25.09 -3.00 5.86
N TYR A 89 25.62 -4.12 5.37
CA TYR A 89 26.39 -4.14 4.12
C TYR A 89 25.53 -3.75 2.92
N ALA A 90 24.27 -4.20 2.87
CA ALA A 90 23.33 -3.82 1.82
C ALA A 90 23.01 -2.31 1.86
N ALA A 91 22.75 -1.76 3.04
CA ALA A 91 22.45 -0.34 3.21
C ALA A 91 23.67 0.55 2.88
N LEU A 92 24.88 0.13 3.23
CA LEU A 92 26.12 0.83 2.89
C LEU A 92 26.38 0.79 1.38
N ALA A 93 26.23 -0.36 0.72
CA ALA A 93 26.42 -0.47 -0.73
C ALA A 93 25.45 0.44 -1.51
N GLU A 94 24.22 0.57 -1.02
CA GLU A 94 23.15 1.39 -1.62
C GLU A 94 23.11 2.85 -1.12
N GLN A 95 24.13 3.32 -0.38
CA GLN A 95 24.08 4.63 0.28
C GLN A 95 24.01 5.82 -0.68
N TYR A 96 24.49 5.68 -1.91
CA TYR A 96 24.45 6.73 -2.93
C TYR A 96 23.23 6.63 -3.86
N SER A 97 22.49 5.53 -3.79
CA SER A 97 21.32 5.30 -4.62
C SER A 97 20.10 6.09 -4.11
N THR A 98 19.34 6.69 -5.02
CA THR A 98 18.07 7.36 -4.74
C THR A 98 16.86 6.44 -4.92
N HIS A 99 17.11 5.17 -5.26
CA HIS A 99 16.04 4.21 -5.49
C HIS A 99 15.23 3.96 -4.20
N PRO A 100 13.89 3.80 -4.25
CA PRO A 100 13.06 3.55 -3.06
C PRO A 100 13.52 2.37 -2.20
N ILE A 101 14.05 1.32 -2.82
CA ILE A 101 14.65 0.16 -2.13
C ILE A 101 15.85 0.57 -1.29
N ALA A 102 16.74 1.39 -1.84
CA ALA A 102 17.92 1.91 -1.13
C ALA A 102 17.53 2.76 0.09
N VAL A 103 16.47 3.58 -0.07
CA VAL A 103 15.93 4.37 1.05
C VAL A 103 15.44 3.43 2.16
N SER A 104 14.68 2.39 1.80
CA SER A 104 14.16 1.42 2.76
C SER A 104 15.26 0.66 3.52
N LEU A 105 16.33 0.28 2.82
CA LEU A 105 17.49 -0.38 3.44
C LEU A 105 18.19 0.54 4.45
N ARG A 106 18.41 1.81 4.07
CA ARG A 106 19.04 2.80 4.94
C ARG A 106 18.20 3.13 6.17
N GLU A 107 16.87 3.25 6.01
CA GLU A 107 15.96 3.51 7.14
C GLU A 107 15.87 2.33 8.12
N ALA A 108 16.03 1.11 7.62
CA ALA A 108 16.01 -0.09 8.45
C ALA A 108 17.34 -0.32 9.18
N CYS A 109 18.45 0.18 8.63
CA CYS A 109 19.78 0.05 9.22
C CYS A 109 19.91 0.96 10.44
N LYS A 110 20.16 0.37 11.61
CA LYS A 110 20.36 1.09 12.89
C LYS A 110 21.80 1.59 13.06
N SER A 111 22.71 1.04 12.29
CA SER A 111 24.14 1.40 12.33
C SER A 111 24.36 2.75 11.67
N GLY A 112 25.27 3.55 12.18
CA GLY A 112 25.63 4.84 11.57
C GLY A 112 26.13 4.65 10.13
N MET A 113 25.60 5.43 9.20
CA MET A 113 25.98 5.41 7.79
C MET A 113 27.27 6.18 7.57
N ASP A 114 28.41 5.53 7.82
CA ASP A 114 29.72 6.12 7.56
C ASP A 114 30.12 5.92 6.09
N ARG A 115 30.09 7.02 5.34
CA ARG A 115 30.42 7.03 3.90
C ARG A 115 31.86 6.67 3.59
N SER A 116 32.77 6.84 4.55
CA SER A 116 34.20 6.53 4.36
C SER A 116 34.44 5.02 4.23
N ARG A 117 33.52 4.19 4.66
CA ARG A 117 33.58 2.72 4.59
C ARG A 117 33.33 2.16 3.20
N VAL A 118 32.81 2.99 2.26
CA VAL A 118 32.37 2.54 0.95
C VAL A 118 33.22 3.16 -0.16
N SER A 119 33.72 2.32 -1.04
CA SER A 119 34.48 2.67 -2.24
C SER A 119 34.01 1.85 -3.45
N ASN A 120 34.51 2.20 -4.63
CA ASN A 120 34.31 1.45 -5.88
C ASN A 120 32.86 1.07 -6.17
N VAL A 121 31.93 2.03 -6.03
CA VAL A 121 30.50 1.81 -6.30
C VAL A 121 30.24 1.77 -7.80
N GLU A 122 29.73 0.66 -8.29
CA GLU A 122 29.33 0.43 -9.69
C GLU A 122 27.86 0.02 -9.75
N GLU A 123 27.02 0.86 -10.37
CA GLU A 123 25.63 0.51 -10.63
C GLU A 123 25.52 -0.28 -11.93
N ILE A 124 24.89 -1.46 -11.86
CA ILE A 124 24.66 -2.34 -13.00
C ILE A 124 23.19 -2.24 -13.36
N ALA A 125 22.89 -1.50 -14.42
CA ALA A 125 21.53 -1.22 -14.85
C ALA A 125 20.65 -2.49 -14.96
N GLY A 126 19.50 -2.48 -14.28
CA GLY A 126 18.55 -3.59 -14.25
C GLY A 126 19.00 -4.83 -13.43
N HIS A 127 20.12 -4.77 -12.73
CA HIS A 127 20.67 -5.87 -11.93
C HIS A 127 20.82 -5.48 -10.45
N GLY A 128 21.42 -4.33 -10.17
CA GLY A 128 21.71 -3.86 -8.82
C GLY A 128 23.04 -3.11 -8.75
N ILE A 129 23.68 -3.14 -7.58
CA ILE A 129 24.89 -2.40 -7.27
C ILE A 129 25.99 -3.37 -6.81
N MET A 130 27.23 -3.06 -7.22
CA MET A 130 28.45 -3.62 -6.67
C MET A 130 29.20 -2.49 -5.97
N ALA A 131 29.68 -2.75 -4.76
CA ALA A 131 30.47 -1.79 -4.00
C ALA A 131 31.56 -2.52 -3.19
N GLU A 132 32.55 -1.77 -2.75
CA GLU A 132 33.50 -2.25 -1.77
C GLU A 132 33.19 -1.59 -0.43
N VAL A 133 32.85 -2.41 0.58
CA VAL A 133 32.48 -1.97 1.93
C VAL A 133 33.45 -2.61 2.91
N ASP A 134 34.20 -1.79 3.66
CA ASP A 134 35.23 -2.24 4.59
C ASP A 134 36.29 -3.18 3.95
N GLY A 135 36.63 -2.92 2.67
CA GLY A 135 37.54 -3.76 1.89
C GLY A 135 36.95 -5.07 1.39
N LYS A 136 35.64 -5.32 1.60
CA LYS A 136 34.91 -6.49 1.09
C LYS A 136 34.11 -6.12 -0.11
N ARG A 137 34.05 -7.01 -1.11
CA ARG A 137 33.25 -6.82 -2.31
C ARG A 137 31.80 -7.22 -2.04
N VAL A 138 30.90 -6.24 -2.03
CA VAL A 138 29.46 -6.42 -1.73
C VAL A 138 28.65 -6.23 -3.01
N GLY A 139 27.78 -7.20 -3.31
CA GLY A 139 26.80 -7.11 -4.38
C GLY A 139 25.39 -7.08 -3.81
N VAL A 140 24.57 -6.11 -4.24
CA VAL A 140 23.19 -5.94 -3.80
C VAL A 140 22.30 -5.82 -5.03
N GLY A 141 21.33 -6.71 -5.20
CA GLY A 141 20.49 -6.67 -6.39
C GLY A 141 19.50 -7.82 -6.52
N ASN A 142 18.99 -7.99 -7.73
CA ASN A 142 18.06 -9.06 -8.07
C ASN A 142 18.76 -10.37 -8.40
N SER A 143 18.00 -11.43 -8.73
CA SER A 143 18.54 -12.74 -9.10
C SER A 143 19.49 -12.70 -10.30
N ARG A 144 19.27 -11.76 -11.25
CA ARG A 144 20.15 -11.60 -12.43
C ARG A 144 21.57 -11.16 -12.04
N LEU A 145 21.69 -10.37 -10.96
CA LEU A 145 23.01 -10.01 -10.41
C LEU A 145 23.70 -11.24 -9.85
N MET A 146 22.98 -12.12 -9.18
CA MET A 146 23.53 -13.38 -8.64
C MET A 146 23.99 -14.30 -9.76
N GLU A 147 23.19 -14.45 -10.81
CA GLU A 147 23.55 -15.22 -12.01
C GLU A 147 24.81 -14.67 -12.69
N ARG A 148 24.93 -13.35 -12.82
CA ARG A 148 26.11 -12.69 -13.40
C ARG A 148 27.37 -12.92 -12.57
N GLN A 149 27.24 -13.02 -11.25
CA GLN A 149 28.33 -13.33 -10.34
C GLN A 149 28.62 -14.85 -10.24
N SER A 150 27.81 -15.68 -10.89
CA SER A 150 27.87 -17.15 -10.77
C SER A 150 27.73 -17.63 -9.32
N VAL A 151 26.90 -16.92 -8.53
CA VAL A 151 26.60 -17.24 -7.14
C VAL A 151 25.26 -17.97 -7.07
N ASN A 152 25.24 -19.11 -6.39
CA ASN A 152 24.01 -19.81 -6.09
C ASN A 152 23.18 -19.02 -5.07
N TRP A 153 21.92 -18.76 -5.38
CA TRP A 153 21.01 -18.01 -4.54
C TRP A 153 19.77 -18.83 -4.18
N LEU A 154 19.13 -18.50 -3.09
CA LEU A 154 17.90 -19.17 -2.65
C LEU A 154 16.66 -18.42 -3.17
N PRO A 155 15.71 -19.10 -3.83
CA PRO A 155 14.45 -18.50 -4.21
C PRO A 155 13.62 -18.18 -2.95
N CYS A 156 12.92 -17.05 -2.97
CA CYS A 156 12.06 -16.62 -1.89
C CYS A 156 10.66 -16.32 -2.46
N GLU A 157 9.64 -16.96 -1.89
CA GLU A 157 8.24 -16.80 -2.32
C GLU A 157 7.47 -15.78 -1.48
N LEU A 158 8.13 -15.09 -0.54
CA LEU A 158 7.49 -14.07 0.27
C LEU A 158 7.02 -12.89 -0.59
N PRO A 159 5.85 -12.30 -0.28
CA PRO A 159 5.34 -11.17 -1.03
C PRO A 159 6.20 -9.93 -0.80
N GLY A 160 6.72 -9.37 -1.88
CA GLY A 160 7.57 -8.18 -1.82
C GLY A 160 8.66 -8.19 -2.90
N THR A 161 9.54 -7.21 -2.81
CA THR A 161 10.75 -7.15 -3.62
C THR A 161 11.87 -7.86 -2.88
N ILE A 162 12.45 -8.87 -3.51
CA ILE A 162 13.56 -9.63 -2.95
C ILE A 162 14.87 -8.97 -3.41
N VAL A 163 15.70 -8.62 -2.46
CA VAL A 163 17.04 -8.06 -2.67
C VAL A 163 18.05 -9.08 -2.17
N HIS A 164 18.82 -9.66 -3.08
CA HIS A 164 19.89 -10.61 -2.76
C HIS A 164 21.17 -9.86 -2.42
N VAL A 165 21.93 -10.39 -1.49
CA VAL A 165 23.20 -9.81 -1.02
C VAL A 165 24.33 -10.83 -1.14
N THR A 166 25.44 -10.41 -1.72
CA THR A 166 26.69 -11.17 -1.76
C THR A 166 27.78 -10.40 -1.05
N ILE A 167 28.68 -11.12 -0.38
CA ILE A 167 29.88 -10.57 0.30
C ILE A 167 31.08 -11.44 -0.10
N ASP A 168 32.09 -10.84 -0.68
CA ASP A 168 33.29 -11.51 -1.20
C ASP A 168 33.02 -12.69 -2.12
N GLY A 169 31.95 -12.59 -2.94
CA GLY A 169 31.54 -13.65 -3.86
C GLY A 169 30.73 -14.78 -3.23
N PHE A 170 30.44 -14.75 -1.95
CA PHE A 170 29.57 -15.69 -1.26
C PHE A 170 28.15 -15.11 -1.12
N TYR A 171 27.14 -15.97 -1.24
CA TYR A 171 25.76 -15.58 -0.97
C TYR A 171 25.61 -15.33 0.53
N ALA A 172 25.31 -14.09 0.89
CA ALA A 172 25.13 -13.69 2.29
C ALA A 172 23.68 -13.80 2.77
N GLY A 173 22.72 -13.84 1.82
CA GLY A 173 21.31 -13.94 2.13
C GLY A 173 20.46 -13.02 1.25
N HIS A 174 19.21 -12.84 1.66
CA HIS A 174 18.30 -11.90 0.99
C HIS A 174 17.48 -11.07 1.97
N ILE A 175 17.06 -9.92 1.49
CA ILE A 175 16.24 -8.96 2.23
C ILE A 175 14.92 -8.84 1.49
N VAL A 176 13.80 -8.95 2.22
CA VAL A 176 12.46 -8.78 1.69
C VAL A 176 11.98 -7.37 1.99
N ILE A 177 11.66 -6.63 0.95
CA ILE A 177 11.13 -5.28 1.05
C ILE A 177 9.68 -5.30 0.60
N ALA A 178 8.78 -4.88 1.47
CA ALA A 178 7.35 -4.87 1.21
C ALA A 178 6.72 -3.53 1.59
N ASP A 179 5.60 -3.23 0.95
CA ASP A 179 4.79 -2.08 1.31
C ASP A 179 4.08 -2.34 2.64
N GLN A 180 4.18 -1.39 3.56
CA GLN A 180 3.66 -1.53 4.91
C GLN A 180 2.14 -1.33 4.96
N PRO A 181 1.36 -2.27 5.56
CA PRO A 181 -0.05 -2.05 5.80
C PRO A 181 -0.26 -0.88 6.76
N LYS A 182 -1.32 -0.10 6.53
CA LYS A 182 -1.75 0.91 7.49
C LYS A 182 -2.20 0.24 8.80
N PRO A 183 -1.93 0.86 9.95
CA PRO A 183 -2.26 0.26 11.25
C PRO A 183 -3.77 0.04 11.44
N ASP A 184 -4.60 0.85 10.81
CA ASP A 184 -6.06 0.82 10.83
C ASP A 184 -6.70 -0.07 9.74
N ALA A 185 -5.92 -0.55 8.76
CA ALA A 185 -6.46 -1.31 7.62
C ALA A 185 -7.19 -2.59 8.05
N LYS A 186 -6.65 -3.31 9.03
CA LYS A 186 -7.28 -4.54 9.55
C LYS A 186 -8.59 -4.23 10.25
N GLU A 187 -8.61 -3.19 11.07
CA GLU A 187 -9.80 -2.77 11.82
C GLU A 187 -10.89 -2.28 10.86
N ALA A 188 -10.54 -1.48 9.86
CA ALA A 188 -11.48 -1.01 8.83
C ALA A 188 -12.17 -2.18 8.11
N ILE A 189 -11.44 -3.24 7.75
CA ILE A 189 -12.02 -4.44 7.12
C ILE A 189 -12.98 -5.17 8.08
N VAL A 190 -12.61 -5.27 9.36
CA VAL A 190 -13.48 -5.90 10.38
C VAL A 190 -14.76 -5.10 10.57
N GLN A 191 -14.68 -3.77 10.65
CA GLN A 191 -15.84 -2.90 10.79
C GLN A 191 -16.76 -2.97 9.57
N LEU A 192 -16.22 -2.98 8.35
CA LEU A 192 -17.02 -3.15 7.13
C LEU A 192 -17.78 -4.48 7.11
N LYS A 193 -17.14 -5.57 7.54
CA LYS A 193 -17.83 -6.87 7.65
C LYS A 193 -18.93 -6.85 8.71
N ALA A 194 -18.71 -6.18 9.85
CA ALA A 194 -19.72 -6.00 10.90
C ALA A 194 -20.93 -5.17 10.41
N MET A 195 -20.70 -4.23 9.47
CA MET A 195 -21.77 -3.44 8.83
C MET A 195 -22.54 -4.18 7.73
N GLY A 196 -22.19 -5.44 7.43
CA GLY A 196 -22.93 -6.26 6.46
C GLY A 196 -22.23 -6.45 5.12
N VAL A 197 -21.00 -5.96 4.94
CA VAL A 197 -20.20 -6.25 3.75
C VAL A 197 -19.83 -7.74 3.74
N LYS A 198 -20.29 -8.46 2.72
CA LYS A 198 -20.10 -9.91 2.60
C LYS A 198 -18.74 -10.26 2.04
N LYS A 199 -18.20 -9.43 1.13
CA LYS A 199 -16.97 -9.72 0.40
C LYS A 199 -16.07 -8.48 0.36
N THR A 200 -14.80 -8.69 0.72
CA THR A 200 -13.75 -7.70 0.53
C THR A 200 -12.71 -8.26 -0.44
N VAL A 201 -12.36 -7.50 -1.47
CA VAL A 201 -11.40 -7.87 -2.51
C VAL A 201 -10.28 -6.85 -2.50
N CYS A 202 -9.03 -7.31 -2.56
CA CYS A 202 -7.90 -6.45 -2.75
C CYS A 202 -7.35 -6.65 -4.16
N LEU A 203 -7.28 -5.58 -4.94
CA LEU A 203 -6.65 -5.61 -6.25
C LEU A 203 -5.14 -5.63 -6.07
N LEU A 204 -4.54 -6.71 -6.52
CA LEU A 204 -3.09 -6.81 -6.69
C LEU A 204 -2.82 -6.41 -8.14
N TYR A 205 -2.32 -5.20 -8.35
CA TYR A 205 -1.76 -4.86 -9.66
C TYR A 205 -0.46 -5.65 -9.84
N THR A 206 -0.57 -6.81 -10.43
CA THR A 206 0.51 -7.29 -11.28
C THR A 206 0.44 -6.39 -12.50
N SER A 207 1.51 -5.66 -12.78
CA SER A 207 1.62 -4.72 -13.88
C SER A 207 1.30 -5.37 -15.21
N THR A 208 0.02 -5.39 -15.57
CA THR A 208 -0.40 -5.50 -16.96
C THR A 208 -0.36 -4.08 -17.52
N SER A 209 0.45 -3.92 -18.56
CA SER A 209 0.55 -2.68 -19.33
C SER A 209 -0.85 -2.16 -19.69
N PRO A 210 -1.10 -0.83 -19.72
CA PRO A 210 -2.38 -0.24 -20.17
C PRO A 210 -2.77 -0.55 -21.61
N ARG A 211 -2.08 -1.47 -22.28
CA ARG A 211 -2.35 -1.90 -23.68
C ARG A 211 -3.22 -3.16 -23.77
N ASP A 212 -3.60 -3.76 -22.65
CA ASP A 212 -4.37 -5.01 -22.62
C ASP A 212 -5.81 -4.79 -22.12
N ILE A 213 -6.38 -3.60 -22.38
CA ILE A 213 -7.80 -3.30 -22.27
C ILE A 213 -8.37 -2.99 -23.65
#